data_792cc4e6bce2d9813499471cd2a05385
#
_entry.id   792cc4e6bce2d9813499471cd2a05385
#
_cell.length_a   1.000
_cell.length_b   1.000
_cell.length_c   1.000
_cell.angle_alpha   90.00
_cell.angle_beta   90.00
_cell.angle_gamma   90.00
#
_symmetry.space_group_name_H-M   'P 1'
#
loop_
_entity.id
_entity.type
_entity.pdbx_description
1 polymer ?
#
loop_
_entity_poly.entity_id
_entity_poly.type
_entity_poly.pdbx_seq_one_letter_code
_entity_poly.pdbx_strand_id
1 'polypeptide(L)'
;VNEPELFAKSIPYRGRPMNPQELYRAGRLTDAIKALSVELRDNPTDIRRRTFLFELLCFAGEYERADKQLEVLGQAGPSSELGVLLYRSALYAERQRHDLFERGEFPAEKDDAEPGRGGVANGNPFASFSDADPRTGAKLEIFAAGNYLLLPLEHVASIQIPPPQRLRDLLWTPAAVRTTPSFKGTELGEVLIPVLAPFSWRHPDEAVRLGRLTVWEKPEGYEYQVPFGQKMWLVDEEEIPFLELRALEFDPASVAA
;
A
#
# COMPACT_ATOMS: atom_id res chain seq x y z
N VAL A 1 -66.03 9.53 -28.38
CA VAL A 1 -65.69 9.38 -26.94
C VAL A 1 -64.19 9.33 -26.86
N ASN A 2 -63.59 10.45 -26.45
CA ASN A 2 -62.16 10.61 -26.28
C ASN A 2 -61.74 10.09 -24.91
N GLU A 3 -60.79 9.14 -24.85
CA GLU A 3 -60.02 8.86 -23.65
C GLU A 3 -58.80 9.79 -23.58
N PRO A 4 -58.52 10.45 -22.47
CA PRO A 4 -57.28 11.19 -22.29
C PRO A 4 -56.17 10.23 -21.81
N GLU A 5 -55.13 10.11 -22.63
CA GLU A 5 -53.85 9.50 -22.23
C GLU A 5 -53.24 10.24 -21.01
N LEU A 6 -53.26 9.61 -19.87
CA LEU A 6 -52.49 10.01 -18.71
C LEU A 6 -51.05 9.53 -18.86
N PHE A 7 -50.19 10.35 -19.50
CA PHE A 7 -48.74 10.19 -19.43
C PHE A 7 -48.30 10.52 -18.03
N ALA A 8 -48.25 9.50 -17.19
CA ALA A 8 -47.52 9.56 -15.94
C ALA A 8 -46.02 9.73 -16.24
N LYS A 9 -45.52 10.96 -16.19
CA LYS A 9 -44.09 11.23 -16.16
C LYS A 9 -43.54 10.54 -14.93
N SER A 10 -42.84 9.41 -15.13
CA SER A 10 -42.04 8.76 -14.13
C SER A 10 -40.94 9.75 -13.69
N ILE A 11 -41.08 10.35 -12.50
CA ILE A 11 -40.04 11.12 -11.86
C ILE A 11 -38.92 10.12 -11.57
N PRO A 12 -37.68 10.31 -12.12
CA PRO A 12 -36.60 9.41 -11.77
C PRO A 12 -36.39 9.51 -10.26
N TYR A 13 -36.45 8.39 -9.59
CA TYR A 13 -36.12 8.25 -8.18
C TYR A 13 -34.65 8.71 -8.00
N ARG A 14 -34.45 9.96 -7.63
CA ARG A 14 -33.15 10.47 -7.24
C ARG A 14 -32.84 9.84 -5.88
N GLY A 15 -32.17 8.70 -5.93
CA GLY A 15 -31.59 8.11 -4.73
C GLY A 15 -30.81 9.18 -3.95
N ARG A 16 -30.86 9.11 -2.64
CA ARG A 16 -30.03 9.95 -1.75
C ARG A 16 -28.59 9.98 -2.31
N PRO A 17 -27.95 11.17 -2.41
CA PRO A 17 -26.55 11.22 -2.83
C PRO A 17 -25.70 10.37 -1.86
N MET A 18 -24.82 9.55 -2.44
CA MET A 18 -23.92 8.69 -1.68
C MET A 18 -22.98 9.54 -0.82
N ASN A 19 -22.81 9.16 0.43
CA ASN A 19 -21.84 9.79 1.30
C ASN A 19 -20.39 9.35 0.96
N PRO A 20 -19.34 10.03 1.47
CA PRO A 20 -17.95 9.71 1.12
C PRO A 20 -17.55 8.25 1.39
N GLN A 21 -18.06 7.63 2.46
CA GLN A 21 -17.77 6.25 2.79
C GLN A 21 -18.44 5.28 1.81
N GLU A 22 -19.67 5.58 1.39
CA GLU A 22 -20.39 4.79 0.38
C GLU A 22 -19.68 4.89 -0.98
N LEU A 23 -19.20 6.08 -1.35
CA LEU A 23 -18.42 6.29 -2.57
C LEU A 23 -17.11 5.50 -2.54
N TYR A 24 -16.37 5.55 -1.43
CA TYR A 24 -15.16 4.75 -1.24
C TYR A 24 -15.46 3.24 -1.36
N ARG A 25 -16.51 2.75 -0.68
CA ARG A 25 -16.90 1.33 -0.77
C ARG A 25 -17.26 0.91 -2.19
N ALA A 26 -17.88 1.81 -2.95
CA ALA A 26 -18.21 1.61 -4.36
C ALA A 26 -16.99 1.72 -5.30
N GLY A 27 -15.77 1.95 -4.79
CA GLY A 27 -14.55 2.09 -5.59
C GLY A 27 -14.39 3.46 -6.25
N ARG A 28 -15.20 4.46 -5.89
CA ARG A 28 -15.21 5.80 -6.46
C ARG A 28 -14.31 6.74 -5.65
N LEU A 29 -12.99 6.54 -5.76
CA LEU A 29 -11.98 7.26 -4.97
C LEU A 29 -12.06 8.79 -5.18
N THR A 30 -12.07 9.22 -6.43
CA THR A 30 -12.08 10.65 -6.79
C THR A 30 -13.34 11.35 -6.28
N ASP A 31 -14.48 10.70 -6.39
CA ASP A 31 -15.76 11.26 -5.92
C ASP A 31 -15.83 11.28 -4.39
N ALA A 32 -15.28 10.25 -3.73
CA ALA A 32 -15.17 10.23 -2.26
C ALA A 32 -14.33 11.40 -1.74
N ILE A 33 -13.18 11.67 -2.36
CA ILE A 33 -12.30 12.81 -2.03
C ILE A 33 -13.04 14.15 -2.23
N LYS A 34 -13.76 14.31 -3.35
CA LYS A 34 -14.54 15.54 -3.63
C LYS A 34 -15.63 15.75 -2.58
N ALA A 35 -16.46 14.72 -2.32
CA ALA A 35 -17.55 14.79 -1.38
C ALA A 35 -17.04 15.10 0.05
N LEU A 36 -15.98 14.42 0.47
CA LEU A 36 -15.38 14.62 1.79
C LEU A 36 -14.75 16.01 1.94
N SER A 37 -14.15 16.53 0.88
CA SER A 37 -13.60 17.91 0.85
C SER A 37 -14.70 18.96 1.00
N VAL A 38 -15.90 18.72 0.48
CA VAL A 38 -17.08 19.59 0.67
C VAL A 38 -17.55 19.52 2.12
N GLU A 39 -17.74 18.33 2.69
CA GLU A 39 -18.16 18.16 4.09
C GLU A 39 -17.19 18.81 5.09
N LEU A 40 -15.88 18.78 4.81
CA LEU A 40 -14.86 19.40 5.65
C LEU A 40 -14.84 20.94 5.57
N ARG A 41 -15.42 21.58 4.54
CA ARG A 41 -15.61 23.03 4.53
C ARG A 41 -16.62 23.49 5.59
N ASP A 42 -17.67 22.69 5.77
CA ASP A 42 -18.72 22.97 6.76
C ASP A 42 -18.31 22.53 8.18
N ASN A 43 -17.39 21.55 8.29
CA ASN A 43 -16.90 20.99 9.54
C ASN A 43 -15.36 20.88 9.57
N PRO A 44 -14.62 21.98 9.58
CA PRO A 44 -13.18 21.99 9.36
C PRO A 44 -12.36 21.33 10.48
N THR A 45 -12.94 21.16 11.66
CA THR A 45 -12.28 20.55 12.84
C THR A 45 -12.62 19.08 13.03
N ASP A 46 -13.39 18.47 12.15
CA ASP A 46 -13.75 17.04 12.26
C ASP A 46 -12.53 16.16 11.99
N ILE A 47 -11.94 15.65 13.07
CA ILE A 47 -10.74 14.80 13.05
C ILE A 47 -10.97 13.52 12.24
N ARG A 48 -12.14 12.88 12.38
CA ARG A 48 -12.42 11.60 11.69
C ARG A 48 -12.51 11.79 10.18
N ARG A 49 -13.23 12.81 9.72
CA ARG A 49 -13.31 13.16 8.29
C ARG A 49 -11.96 13.57 7.73
N ARG A 50 -11.18 14.30 8.50
CA ARG A 50 -9.84 14.74 8.09
C ARG A 50 -8.87 13.57 7.97
N THR A 51 -8.89 12.63 8.92
CA THR A 51 -8.11 11.39 8.84
C THR A 51 -8.50 10.58 7.60
N PHE A 52 -9.81 10.42 7.36
CA PHE A 52 -10.28 9.70 6.18
C PHE A 52 -9.86 10.39 4.86
N LEU A 53 -9.91 11.75 4.82
CA LEU A 53 -9.43 12.49 3.66
C LEU A 53 -7.92 12.29 3.45
N PHE A 54 -7.13 12.32 4.51
CA PHE A 54 -5.69 12.00 4.46
C PHE A 54 -5.45 10.62 3.80
N GLU A 55 -6.14 9.61 4.28
CA GLU A 55 -5.99 8.23 3.77
C GLU A 55 -6.38 8.14 2.27
N LEU A 56 -7.51 8.73 1.87
CA LEU A 56 -7.94 8.74 0.46
C LEU A 56 -6.97 9.51 -0.45
N LEU A 57 -6.40 10.62 0.03
CA LEU A 57 -5.40 11.38 -0.72
C LEU A 57 -4.12 10.58 -0.94
N CYS A 58 -3.73 9.73 0.02
CA CYS A 58 -2.58 8.83 -0.15
C CYS A 58 -2.84 7.79 -1.26
N PHE A 59 -4.03 7.18 -1.33
CA PHE A 59 -4.41 6.30 -2.44
C PHE A 59 -4.43 7.04 -3.80
N ALA A 60 -4.71 8.33 -3.79
CA ALA A 60 -4.72 9.16 -4.99
C ALA A 60 -3.33 9.69 -5.38
N GLY A 61 -2.27 9.43 -4.60
CA GLY A 61 -0.94 9.99 -4.82
C GLY A 61 -0.84 11.49 -4.57
N GLU A 62 -1.85 12.10 -3.92
CA GLU A 62 -1.90 13.54 -3.64
C GLU A 62 -1.20 13.87 -2.31
N TYR A 63 0.08 13.51 -2.22
CA TYR A 63 0.86 13.52 -0.98
C TYR A 63 1.02 14.91 -0.35
N GLU A 64 1.11 15.99 -1.15
CA GLU A 64 1.17 17.36 -0.62
C GLU A 64 -0.14 17.77 0.06
N ARG A 65 -1.29 17.33 -0.51
CA ARG A 65 -2.59 17.56 0.11
C ARG A 65 -2.79 16.69 1.34
N ALA A 66 -2.27 15.46 1.32
CA ALA A 66 -2.29 14.55 2.47
C ALA A 66 -1.49 15.14 3.64
N ASP A 67 -0.27 15.64 3.40
CA ASP A 67 0.55 16.27 4.44
C ASP A 67 -0.12 17.49 5.09
N LYS A 68 -0.84 18.32 4.30
CA LYS A 68 -1.67 19.41 4.86
C LYS A 68 -2.77 18.90 5.80
N GLN A 69 -3.33 17.70 5.57
CA GLN A 69 -4.28 17.12 6.52
C GLN A 69 -3.59 16.71 7.83
N LEU A 70 -2.37 16.14 7.74
CA LEU A 70 -1.58 15.80 8.92
C LEU A 70 -1.18 17.05 9.74
N GLU A 71 -0.86 18.15 9.07
CA GLU A 71 -0.56 19.42 9.76
C GLU A 71 -1.72 19.86 10.66
N VAL A 72 -2.95 19.84 10.15
CA VAL A 72 -4.13 20.19 10.94
C VAL A 72 -4.44 19.15 12.02
N LEU A 73 -4.25 17.85 11.73
CA LEU A 73 -4.43 16.77 12.69
C LEU A 73 -3.45 16.88 13.88
N GLY A 74 -2.23 17.35 13.65
CA GLY A 74 -1.23 17.58 14.68
C GLY A 74 -1.63 18.66 15.69
N GLN A 75 -2.47 19.61 15.29
CA GLN A 75 -2.97 20.66 16.19
C GLN A 75 -4.05 20.16 17.15
N ALA A 76 -4.54 18.93 17.01
CA ALA A 76 -5.63 18.37 17.82
C ALA A 76 -5.19 17.89 19.22
N GLY A 77 -3.90 17.94 19.54
CA GLY A 77 -3.34 17.65 20.86
C GLY A 77 -2.24 16.58 20.86
N PRO A 78 -1.55 16.38 22.00
CA PRO A 78 -0.34 15.55 22.11
C PRO A 78 -0.52 14.08 21.68
N SER A 79 -1.72 13.50 21.90
CA SER A 79 -2.01 12.13 21.47
C SER A 79 -2.04 11.97 19.95
N SER A 80 -2.24 13.05 19.21
CA SER A 80 -2.24 13.07 17.74
C SER A 80 -0.83 13.24 17.17
N GLU A 81 0.09 13.86 17.91
CA GLU A 81 1.43 14.21 17.45
C GLU A 81 2.25 12.99 17.04
N LEU A 82 2.26 11.92 17.84
CA LEU A 82 2.99 10.68 17.51
C LEU A 82 2.46 10.03 16.23
N GLY A 83 1.13 9.99 16.06
CA GLY A 83 0.51 9.48 14.85
C GLY A 83 0.85 10.33 13.62
N VAL A 84 0.84 11.65 13.77
CA VAL A 84 1.21 12.58 12.70
C VAL A 84 2.68 12.42 12.31
N LEU A 85 3.58 12.28 13.31
CA LEU A 85 5.00 12.06 13.05
C LEU A 85 5.23 10.76 12.27
N LEU A 86 4.60 9.66 12.69
CA LEU A 86 4.69 8.36 12.01
C LEU A 86 4.24 8.46 10.54
N TYR A 87 3.09 9.08 10.27
CA TYR A 87 2.57 9.15 8.91
C TYR A 87 3.24 10.20 8.03
N ARG A 88 3.81 11.26 8.60
CA ARG A 88 4.75 12.14 7.87
C ARG A 88 6.01 11.39 7.46
N SER A 89 6.54 10.58 8.37
CA SER A 89 7.68 9.72 8.07
C SER A 89 7.35 8.72 6.96
N ALA A 90 6.15 8.12 6.98
CA ALA A 90 5.69 7.23 5.91
C ALA A 90 5.53 7.95 4.57
N LEU A 91 4.95 9.16 4.54
CA LEU A 91 4.86 9.98 3.32
C LEU A 91 6.23 10.33 2.75
N TYR A 92 7.20 10.64 3.61
CA TYR A 92 8.55 10.94 3.18
C TYR A 92 9.23 9.71 2.58
N ALA A 93 9.12 8.54 3.23
CA ALA A 93 9.63 7.28 2.73
C ALA A 93 8.97 6.87 1.39
N GLU A 94 7.64 7.11 1.24
CA GLU A 94 6.93 6.85 -0.01
C GLU A 94 7.44 7.73 -1.17
N ARG A 95 7.78 8.99 -0.90
CA ARG A 95 8.40 9.86 -1.92
C ARG A 95 9.78 9.36 -2.31
N GLN A 96 10.63 8.98 -1.33
CA GLN A 96 11.95 8.37 -1.62
C GLN A 96 11.82 7.11 -2.48
N ARG A 97 10.83 6.26 -2.16
CA ARG A 97 10.49 5.07 -2.94
C ARG A 97 10.16 5.43 -4.37
N HIS A 98 9.26 6.38 -4.61
CA HIS A 98 8.88 6.81 -5.95
C HIS A 98 10.07 7.40 -6.71
N ASP A 99 10.88 8.23 -6.07
CA ASP A 99 12.09 8.81 -6.68
C ASP A 99 13.06 7.72 -7.15
N LEU A 100 13.25 6.65 -6.35
CA LEU A 100 14.11 5.53 -6.71
C LEU A 100 13.56 4.75 -7.91
N PHE A 101 12.26 4.43 -7.88
CA PHE A 101 11.60 3.72 -8.97
C PHE A 101 11.51 4.56 -10.26
N GLU A 102 11.36 5.88 -10.16
CA GLU A 102 11.32 6.78 -11.33
C GLU A 102 12.69 6.91 -12.01
N ARG A 103 13.79 6.86 -11.24
CA ARG A 103 15.17 6.86 -11.77
C ARG A 103 15.58 5.50 -12.32
N GLY A 104 14.86 4.42 -11.99
CA GLY A 104 15.27 3.06 -12.36
C GLY A 104 16.55 2.62 -11.67
N GLU A 105 16.91 3.23 -10.55
CA GLU A 105 18.14 2.94 -9.79
C GLU A 105 17.92 1.73 -8.85
N PHE A 106 17.57 0.58 -9.44
CA PHE A 106 17.44 -0.65 -8.67
C PHE A 106 18.83 -1.23 -8.38
N PRO A 107 19.08 -1.70 -7.15
CA PRO A 107 20.27 -2.47 -6.87
C PRO A 107 20.30 -3.66 -7.83
N ALA A 108 21.37 -3.78 -8.62
CA ALA A 108 21.56 -4.91 -9.53
C ALA A 108 21.37 -6.22 -8.75
N GLU A 109 20.58 -7.12 -9.29
CA GLU A 109 20.63 -8.51 -8.83
C GLU A 109 22.03 -9.02 -9.10
N LYS A 110 22.64 -9.68 -8.11
CA LYS A 110 23.86 -10.43 -8.38
C LYS A 110 23.48 -11.54 -9.35
N ASP A 111 24.21 -11.70 -10.44
CA ASP A 111 24.02 -12.78 -11.42
C ASP A 111 24.06 -14.20 -10.78
N ASP A 112 24.58 -14.29 -9.57
CA ASP A 112 24.62 -15.48 -8.71
C ASP A 112 23.53 -15.43 -7.61
N ALA A 113 22.31 -14.96 -7.90
CA ALA A 113 21.23 -15.06 -6.93
C ALA A 113 21.06 -16.54 -6.55
N GLU A 114 21.46 -16.88 -5.33
CA GLU A 114 21.24 -18.23 -4.78
C GLU A 114 19.76 -18.60 -4.96
N PRO A 115 19.46 -19.87 -5.28
CA PRO A 115 18.08 -20.33 -5.38
C PRO A 115 17.34 -19.91 -4.11
N GLY A 116 16.15 -19.35 -4.29
CA GLY A 116 15.38 -18.71 -3.23
C GLY A 116 15.38 -19.56 -1.96
N ARG A 117 15.66 -18.91 -0.83
CA ARG A 117 15.65 -19.56 0.49
C ARG A 117 14.26 -20.14 0.76
N GLY A 118 14.22 -21.43 1.12
CA GLY A 118 13.01 -22.09 1.59
C GLY A 118 12.57 -21.58 2.97
N GLY A 119 11.40 -22.03 3.38
CA GLY A 119 10.84 -21.63 4.66
C GLY A 119 9.38 -22.03 4.82
N VAL A 120 8.66 -21.30 5.67
CA VAL A 120 7.24 -21.53 5.94
C VAL A 120 6.48 -20.20 5.82
N ALA A 121 5.46 -20.16 4.97
CA ALA A 121 4.54 -19.04 4.79
C ALA A 121 3.14 -19.44 5.25
N ASN A 122 2.56 -18.74 6.22
CA ASN A 122 1.26 -19.05 6.82
C ASN A 122 1.10 -20.51 7.26
N GLY A 123 2.19 -21.15 7.69
CA GLY A 123 2.21 -22.57 8.09
C GLY A 123 2.44 -23.57 6.95
N ASN A 124 2.56 -23.13 5.70
CA ASN A 124 2.83 -23.97 4.54
C ASN A 124 4.31 -23.84 4.14
N PRO A 125 5.01 -24.96 3.91
CA PRO A 125 6.40 -24.94 3.45
C PRO A 125 6.48 -24.43 2.02
N PHE A 126 7.57 -23.72 1.69
CA PHE A 126 7.91 -23.29 0.34
C PHE A 126 9.41 -23.50 0.07
N ALA A 127 9.79 -23.57 -1.20
CA ALA A 127 11.18 -23.70 -1.64
C ALA A 127 11.78 -22.33 -2.05
N SER A 128 10.95 -21.41 -2.58
CA SER A 128 11.39 -20.08 -3.01
C SER A 128 10.37 -19.01 -2.65
N PHE A 129 10.86 -17.80 -2.36
CA PHE A 129 10.02 -16.65 -2.02
C PHE A 129 10.65 -15.36 -2.53
N SER A 130 9.86 -14.52 -3.17
CA SER A 130 10.27 -13.18 -3.61
C SER A 130 9.07 -12.24 -3.69
N ASP A 131 9.34 -10.94 -3.91
CA ASP A 131 8.34 -10.02 -4.43
C ASP A 131 8.09 -10.38 -5.90
N ALA A 132 6.83 -10.44 -6.31
CA ALA A 132 6.50 -10.75 -7.71
C ALA A 132 6.87 -9.58 -8.65
N ASP A 133 7.04 -8.36 -8.15
CA ASP A 133 7.57 -7.24 -8.94
C ASP A 133 9.05 -7.48 -9.26
N PRO A 134 9.43 -7.66 -10.54
CA PRO A 134 10.82 -7.94 -10.91
C PRO A 134 11.79 -6.82 -10.56
N ARG A 135 11.30 -5.59 -10.29
CA ARG A 135 12.13 -4.48 -9.83
C ARG A 135 12.57 -4.63 -8.38
N THR A 136 11.80 -5.35 -7.60
CA THR A 136 12.06 -5.64 -6.18
C THR A 136 12.67 -7.03 -6.01
N GLY A 137 12.08 -8.06 -6.61
CA GLY A 137 12.58 -9.43 -6.61
C GLY A 137 12.90 -9.98 -5.22
N ALA A 138 14.13 -10.41 -4.99
CA ALA A 138 14.59 -11.00 -3.73
C ALA A 138 14.87 -9.95 -2.63
N LYS A 139 14.09 -8.88 -2.56
CA LYS A 139 14.21 -7.81 -1.56
C LYS A 139 12.86 -7.49 -0.92
N LEU A 140 12.89 -7.11 0.33
CA LEU A 140 11.74 -6.62 1.08
C LEU A 140 11.77 -5.08 1.11
N GLU A 141 10.72 -4.45 0.63
CA GLU A 141 10.52 -3.01 0.78
C GLU A 141 10.04 -2.69 2.20
N ILE A 142 10.73 -1.80 2.91
CA ILE A 142 10.32 -1.36 4.25
C ILE A 142 10.48 0.15 4.42
N PHE A 143 9.62 0.73 5.25
CA PHE A 143 9.75 2.08 5.77
C PHE A 143 10.16 1.96 7.23
N ALA A 144 11.40 2.33 7.52
CA ALA A 144 11.96 2.27 8.86
C ALA A 144 12.56 3.62 9.25
N ALA A 145 12.19 4.15 10.41
CA ALA A 145 12.65 5.44 10.93
C ALA A 145 12.53 6.60 9.91
N GLY A 146 11.47 6.59 9.09
CA GLY A 146 11.21 7.61 8.07
C GLY A 146 12.00 7.46 6.77
N ASN A 147 12.72 6.36 6.59
CA ASN A 147 13.45 6.08 5.36
C ASN A 147 12.86 4.90 4.61
N TYR A 148 12.93 4.93 3.29
CA TYR A 148 12.66 3.79 2.44
C TYR A 148 13.92 2.93 2.30
N LEU A 149 13.77 1.64 2.51
CA LEU A 149 14.86 0.66 2.43
C LEU A 149 14.42 -0.55 1.61
N LEU A 150 15.36 -1.07 0.82
CA LEU A 150 15.28 -2.38 0.18
C LEU A 150 16.17 -3.35 0.96
N LEU A 151 15.55 -4.22 1.75
CA LEU A 151 16.25 -5.21 2.56
C LEU A 151 16.36 -6.53 1.78
N PRO A 152 17.56 -7.03 1.43
CA PRO A 152 17.72 -8.33 0.82
C PRO A 152 17.07 -9.42 1.68
N LEU A 153 16.31 -10.35 1.07
CA LEU A 153 15.63 -11.42 1.79
C LEU A 153 16.60 -12.36 2.51
N GLU A 154 17.86 -12.45 2.08
CA GLU A 154 18.92 -13.18 2.79
C GLU A 154 19.15 -12.68 4.23
N HIS A 155 18.83 -11.41 4.48
CA HIS A 155 18.93 -10.79 5.79
C HIS A 155 17.64 -10.83 6.60
N VAL A 156 16.56 -11.39 6.06
CA VAL A 156 15.29 -11.55 6.75
C VAL A 156 15.21 -12.94 7.38
N ALA A 157 14.97 -13.02 8.67
CA ALA A 157 14.70 -14.29 9.35
C ALA A 157 13.20 -14.58 9.40
N SER A 158 12.38 -13.58 9.74
CA SER A 158 10.92 -13.74 9.75
C SER A 158 10.21 -12.40 9.57
N ILE A 159 8.96 -12.50 9.08
CA ILE A 159 8.03 -11.38 8.95
C ILE A 159 6.70 -11.79 9.61
N GLN A 160 6.14 -10.90 10.44
CA GLN A 160 4.82 -11.07 11.03
C GLN A 160 3.97 -9.86 10.65
N ILE A 161 2.84 -10.09 10.00
CA ILE A 161 1.93 -9.06 9.49
C ILE A 161 0.56 -9.24 10.17
N PRO A 162 0.15 -8.35 11.07
CA PRO A 162 -1.20 -8.41 11.64
C PRO A 162 -2.27 -8.13 10.59
N PRO A 163 -3.50 -8.61 10.76
CA PRO A 163 -4.61 -8.26 9.88
C PRO A 163 -4.82 -6.74 9.84
N PRO A 164 -5.10 -6.14 8.67
CA PRO A 164 -5.42 -4.72 8.56
C PRO A 164 -6.61 -4.34 9.45
N GLN A 165 -6.49 -3.29 10.24
CA GLN A 165 -7.53 -2.77 11.13
C GLN A 165 -8.02 -1.40 10.70
N ARG A 166 -7.22 -0.65 9.96
CA ARG A 166 -7.46 0.73 9.54
C ARG A 166 -7.25 0.85 8.05
N LEU A 167 -7.87 1.84 7.43
CA LEU A 167 -7.73 2.07 5.99
C LEU A 167 -6.27 2.26 5.56
N ARG A 168 -5.49 2.97 6.34
CA ARG A 168 -4.08 3.20 6.08
C ARG A 168 -3.20 1.95 6.14
N ASP A 169 -3.65 0.88 6.82
CA ASP A 169 -2.95 -0.40 6.82
C ASP A 169 -3.02 -1.09 5.44
N LEU A 170 -3.92 -0.62 4.56
CA LEU A 170 -3.99 -1.00 3.14
C LEU A 170 -3.05 -0.17 2.25
N LEU A 171 -2.37 0.83 2.81
CA LEU A 171 -1.32 1.63 2.15
C LEU A 171 0.04 1.18 2.67
N TRP A 172 0.19 1.18 3.98
CA TRP A 172 1.41 0.87 4.73
C TRP A 172 1.04 -0.01 5.91
N THR A 173 1.24 -1.32 5.75
CA THR A 173 0.90 -2.27 6.81
C THR A 173 2.01 -2.33 7.85
N PRO A 174 1.69 -2.27 9.14
CA PRO A 174 2.68 -2.53 10.18
C PRO A 174 3.12 -3.99 10.11
N ALA A 175 4.40 -4.24 10.31
CA ALA A 175 4.98 -5.58 10.36
C ALA A 175 6.13 -5.64 11.35
N ALA A 176 6.29 -6.78 12.02
CA ALA A 176 7.48 -7.08 12.79
C ALA A 176 8.44 -7.88 11.89
N VAL A 177 9.61 -7.30 11.63
CA VAL A 177 10.66 -7.93 10.82
C VAL A 177 11.83 -8.29 11.72
N ARG A 178 12.17 -9.58 11.76
CA ARG A 178 13.38 -10.08 12.41
C ARG A 178 14.44 -10.33 11.35
N THR A 179 15.63 -9.84 11.63
CA THR A 179 16.77 -10.05 10.73
C THR A 179 17.60 -11.28 11.14
N THR A 180 18.38 -11.78 10.19
CA THR A 180 19.33 -12.86 10.43
C THR A 180 20.55 -12.35 11.20
N PRO A 181 21.32 -13.24 11.87
CA PRO A 181 22.58 -12.85 12.54
C PRO A 181 23.64 -12.27 11.59
N SER A 182 23.54 -12.52 10.29
CA SER A 182 24.44 -11.95 9.26
C SER A 182 24.16 -10.48 8.98
N PHE A 183 22.98 -9.98 9.33
CA PHE A 183 22.64 -8.57 9.16
C PHE A 183 23.41 -7.71 10.19
N LYS A 184 24.27 -6.84 9.68
CA LYS A 184 25.13 -5.98 10.51
C LYS A 184 24.52 -4.61 10.80
N GLY A 185 23.27 -4.38 10.40
CA GLY A 185 22.54 -3.15 10.67
C GLY A 185 21.91 -3.13 12.07
N THR A 186 21.21 -2.03 12.37
CA THR A 186 20.39 -1.92 13.59
C THR A 186 19.16 -2.84 13.47
N GLU A 187 18.77 -3.48 14.58
CA GLU A 187 17.54 -4.27 14.64
C GLU A 187 16.34 -3.41 14.21
N LEU A 188 15.54 -3.92 13.29
CA LEU A 188 14.48 -3.15 12.64
C LEU A 188 13.23 -3.04 13.52
N GLY A 189 12.88 -4.13 14.22
CA GLY A 189 11.67 -4.18 15.03
C GLY A 189 10.38 -4.03 14.22
N GLU A 190 9.53 -3.10 14.63
CA GLU A 190 8.31 -2.76 13.89
C GLU A 190 8.63 -1.76 12.76
N VAL A 191 8.19 -2.11 11.55
CA VAL A 191 8.33 -1.29 10.35
C VAL A 191 6.98 -1.15 9.66
N LEU A 192 6.89 -0.26 8.67
CA LEU A 192 5.78 -0.24 7.73
C LEU A 192 6.23 -0.87 6.41
N ILE A 193 5.38 -1.70 5.82
CA ILE A 193 5.62 -2.28 4.49
C ILE A 193 4.60 -1.68 3.51
N PRO A 194 5.03 -1.11 2.37
CA PRO A 194 4.10 -0.61 1.36
C PRO A 194 3.29 -1.76 0.75
N VAL A 195 1.97 -1.60 0.74
CA VAL A 195 1.03 -2.63 0.25
C VAL A 195 0.80 -2.51 -1.25
N LEU A 196 0.85 -1.28 -1.77
CA LEU A 196 0.60 -1.02 -3.19
C LEU A 196 1.92 -1.04 -3.97
N ALA A 197 1.85 -1.57 -5.19
CA ALA A 197 2.95 -1.49 -6.14
C ALA A 197 3.25 -0.02 -6.49
N PRO A 198 4.52 0.34 -6.79
CA PRO A 198 4.89 1.71 -7.11
C PRO A 198 4.06 2.30 -8.24
N PHE A 199 3.66 3.57 -8.10
CA PHE A 199 2.87 4.32 -9.06
C PHE A 199 1.44 3.81 -9.31
N SER A 200 0.91 2.87 -8.52
CA SER A 200 -0.49 2.40 -8.64
C SER A 200 -1.52 3.54 -8.65
N TRP A 201 -1.21 4.66 -8.00
CA TRP A 201 -2.04 5.86 -7.97
C TRP A 201 -2.15 6.56 -9.35
N ARG A 202 -1.23 6.30 -10.31
CA ARG A 202 -1.27 6.81 -11.69
C ARG A 202 -2.23 6.03 -12.58
N HIS A 203 -2.63 4.83 -12.16
CA HIS A 203 -3.49 3.97 -12.97
C HIS A 203 -4.89 4.59 -13.17
N PRO A 204 -5.48 4.49 -14.38
CA PRO A 204 -6.79 5.08 -14.67
C PRO A 204 -7.93 4.42 -13.89
N ASP A 205 -7.84 3.11 -13.61
CA ASP A 205 -8.84 2.38 -12.83
C ASP A 205 -8.66 2.62 -11.32
N GLU A 206 -9.70 3.15 -10.71
CA GLU A 206 -9.72 3.43 -9.27
C GLU A 206 -9.70 2.15 -8.40
N ALA A 207 -10.13 0.99 -8.92
CA ALA A 207 -10.02 -0.28 -8.20
C ALA A 207 -8.54 -0.70 -8.04
N VAL A 208 -7.72 -0.45 -9.06
CA VAL A 208 -6.27 -0.64 -9.01
C VAL A 208 -5.64 0.35 -8.03
N ARG A 209 -5.99 1.63 -8.11
CA ARG A 209 -5.48 2.66 -7.18
C ARG A 209 -5.79 2.35 -5.73
N LEU A 210 -6.92 1.71 -5.45
CA LEU A 210 -7.35 1.28 -4.12
C LEU A 210 -6.77 -0.08 -3.69
N GLY A 211 -5.95 -0.72 -4.52
CA GLY A 211 -5.39 -2.04 -4.24
C GLY A 211 -6.41 -3.17 -4.20
N ARG A 212 -7.59 -2.97 -4.82
CA ARG A 212 -8.66 -3.99 -4.90
C ARG A 212 -8.51 -4.90 -6.12
N LEU A 213 -7.70 -4.48 -7.05
CA LEU A 213 -7.34 -5.21 -8.26
C LEU A 213 -5.85 -5.01 -8.52
N THR A 214 -5.17 -6.07 -8.87
CA THR A 214 -3.79 -6.03 -9.36
C THR A 214 -3.81 -6.31 -10.86
N VAL A 215 -3.13 -5.48 -11.63
CA VAL A 215 -2.96 -5.65 -13.07
C VAL A 215 -1.48 -5.60 -13.40
N TRP A 216 -1.09 -6.35 -14.43
CA TRP A 216 0.27 -6.39 -14.94
C TRP A 216 0.31 -5.65 -16.27
N GLU A 217 1.14 -4.63 -16.34
CA GLU A 217 1.31 -3.83 -17.55
C GLU A 217 2.78 -3.70 -17.90
N LYS A 218 3.07 -3.51 -19.19
CA LYS A 218 4.42 -3.23 -19.69
C LYS A 218 4.55 -1.73 -19.94
N PRO A 219 5.14 -0.94 -19.03
CA PRO A 219 5.34 0.48 -19.26
C PRO A 219 6.32 0.72 -20.41
N GLU A 220 6.25 1.90 -21.00
CA GLU A 220 7.21 2.33 -22.02
C GLU A 220 8.63 2.30 -21.46
N GLY A 221 9.56 1.70 -22.21
CA GLY A 221 10.97 1.55 -21.83
C GLY A 221 11.28 0.31 -20.98
N TYR A 222 10.28 -0.50 -20.62
CA TYR A 222 10.52 -1.76 -19.89
C TYR A 222 10.46 -2.97 -20.81
N GLU A 223 11.34 -3.95 -20.61
CA GLU A 223 11.32 -5.23 -21.32
C GLU A 223 10.33 -6.24 -20.72
N TYR A 224 9.87 -6.00 -19.50
CA TYR A 224 8.99 -6.88 -18.70
C TYR A 224 7.74 -6.14 -18.21
N GLN A 225 6.76 -6.89 -17.74
CA GLN A 225 5.57 -6.35 -17.07
C GLN A 225 5.88 -6.02 -15.61
N VAL A 226 5.21 -4.99 -15.07
CA VAL A 226 5.25 -4.62 -13.66
C VAL A 226 3.82 -4.55 -13.11
N PRO A 227 3.64 -4.82 -11.80
CA PRO A 227 2.32 -4.75 -11.20
C PRO A 227 1.89 -3.31 -10.92
N PHE A 228 0.58 -3.08 -10.98
CA PHE A 228 -0.13 -1.94 -10.42
C PHE A 228 -1.27 -2.46 -9.54
N GLY A 229 -1.53 -1.82 -8.42
CA GLY A 229 -2.50 -2.25 -7.43
C GLY A 229 -1.84 -2.85 -6.19
N GLN A 230 -2.48 -3.82 -5.57
CA GLN A 230 -1.88 -4.52 -4.43
C GLN A 230 -0.66 -5.31 -4.89
N LYS A 231 0.42 -5.23 -4.12
CA LYS A 231 1.62 -6.05 -4.35
C LYS A 231 1.29 -7.53 -4.25
N MET A 232 2.08 -8.32 -4.95
CA MET A 232 1.98 -9.78 -4.93
C MET A 232 3.30 -10.37 -4.44
N TRP A 233 3.22 -11.46 -3.70
CA TRP A 233 4.36 -12.32 -3.41
C TRP A 233 4.41 -13.44 -4.42
N LEU A 234 5.59 -13.81 -4.82
CA LEU A 234 5.83 -15.04 -5.57
C LEU A 234 6.35 -16.09 -4.59
N VAL A 235 5.53 -17.12 -4.34
CA VAL A 235 5.84 -18.23 -3.44
C VAL A 235 5.90 -19.48 -4.31
N ASP A 236 7.09 -20.02 -4.50
CA ASP A 236 7.39 -21.00 -5.53
C ASP A 236 6.97 -20.48 -6.92
N GLU A 237 5.93 -21.03 -7.54
CA GLU A 237 5.40 -20.59 -8.83
C GLU A 237 4.04 -19.87 -8.72
N GLU A 238 3.56 -19.62 -7.48
CA GLU A 238 2.24 -19.05 -7.24
C GLU A 238 2.32 -17.60 -6.78
N GLU A 239 1.51 -16.74 -7.39
CA GLU A 239 1.31 -15.37 -6.94
C GLU A 239 0.29 -15.30 -5.81
N ILE A 240 0.69 -14.76 -4.66
CA ILE A 240 -0.15 -14.57 -3.48
C ILE A 240 -0.32 -13.08 -3.20
N PRO A 241 -1.56 -12.57 -3.02
CA PRO A 241 -1.78 -11.19 -2.64
C PRO A 241 -1.02 -10.81 -1.36
N PHE A 242 -0.36 -9.67 -1.36
CA PHE A 242 0.46 -9.21 -0.25
C PHE A 242 -0.25 -9.31 1.12
N LEU A 243 -1.52 -8.88 1.18
CA LEU A 243 -2.30 -8.87 2.41
C LEU A 243 -2.81 -10.27 2.85
N GLU A 244 -2.56 -11.32 2.09
CA GLU A 244 -2.86 -12.70 2.51
C GLU A 244 -1.72 -13.31 3.35
N LEU A 245 -0.51 -12.77 3.23
CA LEU A 245 0.61 -13.19 4.08
C LEU A 245 0.42 -12.66 5.50
N ARG A 246 0.56 -13.54 6.50
CA ARG A 246 0.49 -13.21 7.93
C ARG A 246 1.77 -13.53 8.66
N ALA A 247 2.39 -14.63 8.29
CA ALA A 247 3.63 -15.10 8.90
C ALA A 247 4.53 -15.69 7.82
N LEU A 248 5.79 -15.30 7.84
CA LEU A 248 6.85 -15.85 7.02
C LEU A 248 8.05 -16.13 7.91
N GLU A 249 8.58 -17.33 7.81
CA GLU A 249 9.82 -17.74 8.46
C GLU A 249 10.70 -18.41 7.41
N PHE A 250 11.89 -17.88 7.24
CA PHE A 250 12.89 -18.49 6.35
C PHE A 250 13.72 -19.53 7.08
N ASP A 251 14.09 -20.58 6.38
CA ASP A 251 15.04 -21.56 6.88
C ASP A 251 16.36 -20.88 7.29
N PRO A 252 17.09 -21.36 8.27
CA PRO A 252 18.41 -20.84 8.60
C PRO A 252 19.29 -20.85 7.34
N ALA A 253 20.01 -19.74 7.10
CA ALA A 253 20.98 -19.73 6.01
C ALA A 253 21.96 -20.91 6.22
N SER A 254 22.17 -21.71 5.19
CA SER A 254 23.20 -22.75 5.22
C SER A 254 24.53 -22.06 5.48
N VAL A 255 25.12 -22.36 6.66
CA VAL A 255 26.48 -21.91 6.95
C VAL A 255 27.37 -22.64 5.95
N ALA A 256 27.86 -21.91 4.94
CA ALA A 256 28.89 -22.44 4.08
C ALA A 256 30.09 -22.87 4.96
N ALA A 257 30.38 -24.15 4.96
CA ALA A 257 31.44 -24.77 5.74
C ALA A 257 32.81 -24.38 5.18
#